data_578e07fe1fb73ed7212e1fa0af5e20c1
#
_entry.id   578e07fe1fb73ed7212e1fa0af5e20c1
#
_cell.length_a   1.000
_cell.length_b   1.000
_cell.length_c   1.000
_cell.angle_alpha   90.00
_cell.angle_beta   90.00
_cell.angle_gamma   90.00
#
_symmetry.space_group_name_H-M   'P 1'
#
loop_
_entity.id
_entity.type
_entity.pdbx_description
1 polymer ?
#
loop_
_entity_poly.entity_id
_entity_poly.type
_entity_poly.pdbx_seq_one_letter_code
_entity_poly.pdbx_strand_id
1 'polypeptide(L)'
;MRHEIDLSDAAPKRVYPLGPGFSGARPDGEALSFTNYFMERDGKPFFGVSGEIHYARLWEQRWEDALLKMKAGGVNIVSAYAFWIHHEEREGEFDFSGRRNLRAFAQLCRKHGLYLIARVGPFCHGEVRNGGLPDWLYGKPFEVRSLDEGFLSCVQRWYHEVSKQLSGLFYKDGGPVIGVQLDNEYMHSAAPWEITSGCSNEWLPAGDRGDEYLLKLMEIARSEGIDAPFYTCTGWGGAATPEAMLPLWGGYAFRPWLFYAGGGEHPATEEYLYRDNHNSHVPKTYN
;
A
#
# COMPACT_ATOMS: atom_id res chain seq x y z
N MET A 1 10.65 30.71 18.97
CA MET A 1 10.90 31.24 17.62
C MET A 1 9.51 31.38 16.97
N ARG A 2 9.21 32.50 16.35
CA ARG A 2 7.91 32.71 15.66
C ARG A 2 8.15 32.49 14.18
N HIS A 3 7.38 31.58 13.58
CA HIS A 3 7.41 31.31 12.13
C HIS A 3 6.25 32.05 11.49
N GLU A 4 6.53 32.82 10.45
CA GLU A 4 5.52 33.49 9.66
C GLU A 4 5.52 32.84 8.27
N ILE A 5 4.37 32.33 7.86
CA ILE A 5 4.13 31.81 6.52
C ILE A 5 3.20 32.83 5.83
N ASP A 6 3.73 33.45 4.79
CA ASP A 6 2.94 34.36 3.96
C ASP A 6 2.31 33.56 2.81
N LEU A 7 0.99 33.52 2.76
CA LEU A 7 0.20 32.85 1.73
C LEU A 7 -0.50 33.85 0.79
N SER A 8 -0.19 35.15 0.90
CA SER A 8 -0.86 36.20 0.11
C SER A 8 -0.68 36.05 -1.39
N ASP A 9 0.47 35.51 -1.83
CA ASP A 9 0.79 35.29 -3.24
C ASP A 9 0.58 33.83 -3.70
N ALA A 10 -0.01 32.98 -2.84
CA ALA A 10 -0.29 31.61 -3.22
C ALA A 10 -1.35 31.56 -4.32
N ALA A 11 -0.98 31.08 -5.49
CA ALA A 11 -1.94 30.85 -6.57
C ALA A 11 -3.01 29.86 -6.12
N PRO A 12 -4.29 30.12 -6.42
CA PRO A 12 -5.36 29.20 -6.06
C PRO A 12 -5.12 27.83 -6.73
N LYS A 13 -5.06 26.78 -5.93
CA LYS A 13 -4.91 25.43 -6.44
C LYS A 13 -6.17 24.99 -7.15
N ARG A 14 -6.01 24.45 -8.36
CA ARG A 14 -7.12 23.86 -9.08
C ARG A 14 -7.42 22.46 -8.51
N VAL A 15 -8.55 22.30 -7.86
CA VAL A 15 -9.04 21.02 -7.36
C VAL A 15 -9.95 20.39 -8.42
N TYR A 16 -9.73 19.14 -8.75
CA TYR A 16 -10.58 18.35 -9.64
C TYR A 16 -10.65 16.89 -9.17
N PRO A 17 -11.78 16.21 -9.42
CA PRO A 17 -11.91 14.80 -9.04
C PRO A 17 -11.01 13.92 -9.90
N LEU A 18 -10.47 12.87 -9.31
CA LEU A 18 -9.87 11.78 -10.06
C LEU A 18 -10.98 10.93 -10.73
N GLY A 19 -10.58 10.11 -11.70
CA GLY A 19 -11.53 9.30 -12.47
C GLY A 19 -12.31 8.28 -11.62
N PRO A 20 -13.32 7.63 -12.21
CA PRO A 20 -14.23 6.73 -11.49
C PRO A 20 -13.54 5.51 -10.86
N GLY A 21 -12.35 5.13 -11.32
CA GLY A 21 -11.55 4.07 -10.69
C GLY A 21 -11.06 4.39 -9.28
N PHE A 22 -11.19 5.65 -8.85
CA PHE A 22 -10.78 6.15 -7.53
C PHE A 22 -11.97 6.56 -6.66
N SER A 23 -13.15 6.08 -6.96
CA SER A 23 -14.35 6.38 -6.19
C SER A 23 -15.17 5.12 -5.94
N GLY A 24 -15.97 5.15 -4.90
CA GLY A 24 -16.90 4.07 -4.59
C GLY A 24 -17.98 4.55 -3.65
N ALA A 25 -19.14 3.92 -3.69
CA ALA A 25 -20.23 4.18 -2.77
C ALA A 25 -20.68 2.89 -2.10
N ARG A 26 -21.04 3.01 -0.83
CA ARG A 26 -21.64 1.94 -0.03
C ARG A 26 -23.14 1.79 -0.38
N PRO A 27 -23.74 0.64 -0.04
CA PRO A 27 -25.17 0.43 -0.23
C PRO A 27 -26.06 1.43 0.55
N ASP A 28 -25.56 2.00 1.64
CA ASP A 28 -26.23 3.04 2.44
C ASP A 28 -26.09 4.46 1.85
N GLY A 29 -25.33 4.61 0.76
CA GLY A 29 -25.14 5.85 0.03
C GLY A 29 -23.89 6.63 0.42
N GLU A 30 -23.18 6.30 1.50
CA GLU A 30 -21.91 6.95 1.82
C GLU A 30 -20.91 6.74 0.66
N ALA A 31 -20.35 7.83 0.16
CA ALA A 31 -19.41 7.81 -0.96
C ALA A 31 -18.02 8.24 -0.54
N LEU A 32 -17.01 7.54 -1.04
CA LEU A 32 -15.61 7.96 -1.00
C LEU A 32 -15.14 8.28 -2.41
N SER A 33 -14.41 9.37 -2.55
CA SER A 33 -13.80 9.82 -3.80
C SER A 33 -12.45 10.46 -3.53
N PHE A 34 -11.69 10.69 -4.60
CA PHE A 34 -10.40 11.35 -4.52
C PHE A 34 -10.37 12.54 -5.48
N THR A 35 -9.79 13.60 -4.99
CA THR A 35 -9.33 14.72 -5.81
C THR A 35 -7.82 14.58 -6.06
N ASN A 36 -7.27 15.46 -6.85
CA ASN A 36 -5.83 15.57 -7.04
C ASN A 36 -5.06 16.03 -5.78
N TYR A 37 -5.75 16.34 -4.68
CA TYR A 37 -5.10 16.79 -3.43
C TYR A 37 -5.52 16.01 -2.19
N PHE A 38 -6.75 15.50 -2.13
CA PHE A 38 -7.28 14.88 -0.90
C PHE A 38 -8.39 13.88 -1.21
N MET A 39 -8.64 13.04 -0.24
CA MET A 39 -9.80 12.15 -0.22
C MET A 39 -11.02 12.90 0.27
N GLU A 40 -12.18 12.55 -0.27
CA GLU A 40 -13.49 13.08 0.13
C GLU A 40 -14.38 11.97 0.65
N ARG A 41 -15.24 12.31 1.59
CA ARG A 41 -16.37 11.51 2.03
C ARG A 41 -17.63 12.35 1.88
N ASP A 42 -18.57 11.88 1.07
CA ASP A 42 -19.81 12.59 0.72
C ASP A 42 -19.56 14.01 0.18
N GLY A 43 -18.54 14.14 -0.69
CA GLY A 43 -18.15 15.42 -1.29
C GLY A 43 -17.50 16.41 -0.31
N LYS A 44 -17.11 15.96 0.87
CA LYS A 44 -16.39 16.78 1.86
C LYS A 44 -15.00 16.24 2.09
N PRO A 45 -13.98 17.11 2.25
CA PRO A 45 -12.65 16.68 2.57
C PRO A 45 -12.61 15.70 3.76
N PHE A 46 -11.99 14.56 3.57
CA PHE A 46 -11.82 13.55 4.60
C PHE A 46 -10.33 13.40 4.91
N PHE A 47 -9.98 13.65 6.17
CA PHE A 47 -8.62 13.50 6.63
C PHE A 47 -8.37 12.07 7.13
N GLY A 48 -7.69 11.27 6.30
CA GLY A 48 -7.30 9.91 6.63
C GLY A 48 -6.08 9.88 7.56
N VAL A 49 -6.27 9.34 8.76
CA VAL A 49 -5.16 9.01 9.66
C VAL A 49 -4.98 7.51 9.61
N SER A 50 -3.94 7.06 8.90
CA SER A 50 -3.67 5.64 8.73
C SER A 50 -2.67 5.15 9.76
N GLY A 51 -2.96 3.99 10.35
CA GLY A 51 -2.04 3.24 11.18
C GLY A 51 -1.85 1.83 10.64
N GLU A 52 -0.62 1.33 10.65
CA GLU A 52 -0.32 -0.01 10.15
C GLU A 52 -0.27 -1.04 11.27
N ILE A 53 -0.84 -2.22 11.01
CA ILE A 53 -0.78 -3.38 11.90
C ILE A 53 -0.69 -4.66 11.07
N HIS A 54 0.27 -5.50 11.40
CA HIS A 54 0.44 -6.80 10.74
C HIS A 54 -0.33 -7.87 11.53
N TYR A 55 -1.59 -8.10 11.16
CA TYR A 55 -2.46 -9.03 11.89
C TYR A 55 -1.86 -10.42 12.05
N ALA A 56 -1.19 -10.94 11.03
CA ALA A 56 -0.57 -12.27 11.06
C ALA A 56 0.62 -12.40 12.04
N ARG A 57 1.18 -11.29 12.52
CA ARG A 57 2.26 -11.22 13.52
C ARG A 57 1.75 -11.02 14.95
N LEU A 58 0.46 -10.81 15.09
CA LEU A 58 -0.20 -10.61 16.38
C LEU A 58 -1.18 -11.76 16.63
N TRP A 59 -1.26 -12.24 17.88
CA TRP A 59 -2.27 -13.21 18.25
C TRP A 59 -3.68 -12.63 18.03
N GLU A 60 -4.59 -13.39 17.47
CA GLU A 60 -5.95 -12.97 17.13
C GLU A 60 -6.72 -12.37 18.30
N GLN A 61 -6.49 -12.91 19.52
CA GLN A 61 -7.10 -12.40 20.76
C GLN A 61 -6.63 -10.97 21.12
N ARG A 62 -5.58 -10.48 20.48
CA ARG A 62 -5.03 -9.13 20.69
C ARG A 62 -5.45 -8.13 19.64
N TRP A 63 -6.06 -8.57 18.53
CA TRP A 63 -6.42 -7.68 17.45
C TRP A 63 -7.37 -6.58 17.89
N GLU A 64 -8.43 -6.94 18.63
CA GLU A 64 -9.44 -5.98 19.06
C GLU A 64 -8.86 -4.91 19.99
N ASP A 65 -8.05 -5.31 20.97
CA ASP A 65 -7.36 -4.37 21.87
C ASP A 65 -6.43 -3.43 21.10
N ALA A 66 -5.67 -3.96 20.12
CA ALA A 66 -4.79 -3.16 19.28
C ALA A 66 -5.56 -2.15 18.43
N LEU A 67 -6.63 -2.58 17.74
CA LEU A 67 -7.47 -1.72 16.91
C LEU A 67 -8.14 -0.61 17.73
N LEU A 68 -8.62 -0.93 18.93
CA LEU A 68 -9.23 0.07 19.83
C LEU A 68 -8.20 1.11 20.30
N LYS A 69 -6.97 0.69 20.60
CA LYS A 69 -5.87 1.61 20.92
C LYS A 69 -5.50 2.51 19.76
N MET A 70 -5.39 1.95 18.54
CA MET A 70 -5.17 2.73 17.33
C MET A 70 -6.28 3.77 17.15
N LYS A 71 -7.54 3.36 17.27
CA LYS A 71 -8.70 4.26 17.15
C LYS A 71 -8.68 5.35 18.22
N ALA A 72 -8.37 5.01 19.47
CA ALA A 72 -8.22 5.99 20.55
C ALA A 72 -7.09 7.00 20.29
N GLY A 73 -6.05 6.59 19.55
CA GLY A 73 -4.98 7.46 19.06
C GLY A 73 -5.35 8.31 17.82
N GLY A 74 -6.59 8.22 17.35
CA GLY A 74 -7.09 9.02 16.22
C GLY A 74 -7.01 8.33 14.85
N VAL A 75 -6.57 7.07 14.79
CA VAL A 75 -6.54 6.29 13.54
C VAL A 75 -7.98 6.02 13.08
N ASN A 76 -8.25 6.29 11.81
CA ASN A 76 -9.53 5.98 11.17
C ASN A 76 -9.39 5.04 9.95
N ILE A 77 -8.15 4.82 9.49
CA ILE A 77 -7.81 3.87 8.45
C ILE A 77 -6.76 2.90 9.00
N VAL A 78 -7.01 1.63 8.90
CA VAL A 78 -6.03 0.58 9.19
C VAL A 78 -5.36 0.14 7.90
N SER A 79 -4.05 0.05 7.89
CA SER A 79 -3.27 -0.55 6.82
C SER A 79 -2.74 -1.90 7.28
N ALA A 80 -2.90 -2.95 6.50
CA ALA A 80 -2.49 -4.28 6.90
C ALA A 80 -1.96 -5.12 5.73
N TYR A 81 -0.79 -5.70 5.91
CA TYR A 81 -0.23 -6.66 4.96
C TYR A 81 -0.87 -8.04 5.09
N ALA A 82 -1.27 -8.61 3.96
CA ALA A 82 -1.48 -10.03 3.79
C ALA A 82 -0.19 -10.62 3.21
N PHE A 83 0.71 -11.06 4.05
CA PHE A 83 1.98 -11.64 3.61
C PHE A 83 1.77 -13.01 2.98
N TRP A 84 2.00 -13.13 1.69
CA TRP A 84 1.79 -14.39 0.96
C TRP A 84 2.51 -15.57 1.60
N ILE A 85 3.79 -15.39 1.97
CA ILE A 85 4.60 -16.43 2.65
C ILE A 85 3.93 -16.99 3.92
N HIS A 86 3.10 -16.22 4.62
CA HIS A 86 2.41 -16.69 5.82
C HIS A 86 1.15 -17.50 5.52
N HIS A 87 0.60 -17.32 4.32
CA HIS A 87 -0.67 -17.93 3.92
C HIS A 87 -0.48 -19.16 3.02
N GLU A 88 0.66 -19.28 2.33
CA GLU A 88 1.01 -20.38 1.45
C GLU A 88 2.46 -20.79 1.69
N GLU A 89 2.74 -21.36 2.87
CA GLU A 89 4.07 -21.84 3.23
C GLU A 89 4.55 -22.99 2.32
N ARG A 90 3.58 -23.79 1.82
CA ARG A 90 3.77 -24.83 0.83
C ARG A 90 2.89 -24.54 -0.38
N GLU A 91 3.43 -24.77 -1.54
CA GLU A 91 2.71 -24.51 -2.79
C GLU A 91 1.37 -25.21 -2.84
N GLY A 92 0.30 -24.44 -3.05
CA GLY A 92 -1.08 -24.92 -3.15
C GLY A 92 -1.78 -25.14 -1.80
N GLU A 93 -1.09 -25.01 -0.68
CA GLU A 93 -1.66 -25.18 0.66
C GLU A 93 -1.91 -23.81 1.31
N PHE A 94 -3.09 -23.26 1.11
CA PHE A 94 -3.46 -21.97 1.69
C PHE A 94 -4.06 -22.10 3.09
N ASP A 95 -3.57 -21.25 4.02
CA ASP A 95 -4.06 -21.18 5.40
C ASP A 95 -4.52 -19.75 5.75
N PHE A 96 -5.81 -19.61 6.02
CA PHE A 96 -6.45 -18.39 6.51
C PHE A 96 -7.10 -18.62 7.89
N SER A 97 -6.56 -19.51 8.70
CA SER A 97 -7.06 -19.81 10.04
C SER A 97 -6.30 -19.03 11.12
N GLY A 98 -6.88 -18.95 12.31
CA GLY A 98 -6.27 -18.31 13.49
C GLY A 98 -5.77 -16.90 13.16
N ARG A 99 -4.54 -16.59 13.54
CA ARG A 99 -3.91 -15.28 13.26
C ARG A 99 -3.71 -14.96 11.78
N ARG A 100 -3.93 -15.92 10.87
CA ARG A 100 -3.89 -15.73 9.41
C ARG A 100 -5.25 -15.36 8.83
N ASN A 101 -6.29 -15.25 9.65
CA ASN A 101 -7.66 -15.03 9.19
C ASN A 101 -7.89 -13.57 8.79
N LEU A 102 -7.52 -13.24 7.54
CA LEU A 102 -7.71 -11.92 6.94
C LEU A 102 -9.18 -11.47 7.00
N ARG A 103 -10.13 -12.40 6.72
CA ARG A 103 -11.55 -12.10 6.75
C ARG A 103 -12.01 -11.64 8.12
N ALA A 104 -11.65 -12.39 9.16
CA ALA A 104 -12.01 -12.04 10.54
C ALA A 104 -11.39 -10.71 10.96
N PHE A 105 -10.14 -10.44 10.58
CA PHE A 105 -9.50 -9.16 10.85
C PHE A 105 -10.22 -7.99 10.16
N ALA A 106 -10.57 -8.13 8.88
CA ALA A 106 -11.33 -7.12 8.15
C ALA A 106 -12.72 -6.89 8.77
N GLN A 107 -13.41 -7.96 9.18
CA GLN A 107 -14.71 -7.85 9.89
C GLN A 107 -14.57 -7.11 11.23
N LEU A 108 -13.45 -7.30 11.91
CA LEU A 108 -13.18 -6.60 13.18
C LEU A 108 -12.94 -5.11 12.94
N CYS A 109 -12.23 -4.73 11.86
CA CYS A 109 -12.12 -3.32 11.44
C CYS A 109 -13.52 -2.72 11.20
N ARG A 110 -14.38 -3.42 10.45
CA ARG A 110 -15.78 -3.01 10.21
C ARG A 110 -16.55 -2.82 11.51
N LYS A 111 -16.44 -3.77 12.44
CA LYS A 111 -17.12 -3.72 13.75
C LYS A 111 -16.80 -2.43 14.51
N HIS A 112 -15.57 -1.97 14.41
CA HIS A 112 -15.10 -0.76 15.12
C HIS A 112 -15.18 0.52 14.29
N GLY A 113 -15.76 0.47 13.08
CA GLY A 113 -15.91 1.63 12.20
C GLY A 113 -14.56 2.17 11.73
N LEU A 114 -13.60 1.27 11.51
CA LEU A 114 -12.29 1.55 10.92
C LEU A 114 -12.31 1.14 9.45
N TYR A 115 -11.81 1.99 8.57
CA TYR A 115 -11.53 1.60 7.18
C TYR A 115 -10.30 0.70 7.13
N LEU A 116 -10.15 -0.03 6.03
CA LEU A 116 -9.03 -0.93 5.79
C LEU A 116 -8.43 -0.70 4.40
N ILE A 117 -7.12 -0.51 4.34
CA ILE A 117 -6.31 -0.69 3.14
C ILE A 117 -5.67 -2.06 3.23
N ALA A 118 -6.06 -2.99 2.37
CA ALA A 118 -5.48 -4.32 2.30
C ALA A 118 -4.24 -4.30 1.40
N ARG A 119 -3.07 -4.58 1.96
CA ARG A 119 -1.80 -4.62 1.24
C ARG A 119 -1.51 -6.07 0.87
N VAL A 120 -1.82 -6.44 -0.37
CA VAL A 120 -1.88 -7.86 -0.79
C VAL A 120 -0.63 -8.34 -1.54
N GLY A 121 0.33 -7.47 -1.71
CA GLY A 121 1.55 -7.81 -2.44
C GLY A 121 1.33 -7.96 -3.95
N PRO A 122 2.05 -8.89 -4.61
CA PRO A 122 2.72 -10.09 -4.09
C PRO A 122 3.92 -9.84 -3.19
N PHE A 123 4.76 -8.86 -3.50
CA PHE A 123 5.85 -8.42 -2.65
C PHE A 123 5.37 -7.34 -1.68
N CYS A 124 5.68 -7.49 -0.42
CA CYS A 124 5.20 -6.60 0.64
C CYS A 124 6.31 -5.80 1.31
N HIS A 125 7.57 -6.22 1.20
CA HIS A 125 8.66 -5.74 2.05
C HIS A 125 8.38 -6.05 3.53
N GLY A 126 7.92 -5.10 4.32
CA GLY A 126 7.36 -5.29 5.67
C GLY A 126 8.27 -6.02 6.66
N GLU A 127 9.60 -5.96 6.46
CA GLU A 127 10.61 -6.66 7.25
C GLU A 127 10.26 -8.15 7.46
N VAL A 128 9.84 -8.79 6.37
CA VAL A 128 9.58 -10.23 6.31
C VAL A 128 10.51 -10.87 5.29
N ARG A 129 10.89 -12.13 5.56
CA ARG A 129 11.75 -12.89 4.65
C ARG A 129 11.19 -12.89 3.23
N ASN A 130 12.07 -12.70 2.25
CA ASN A 130 11.76 -12.60 0.82
C ASN A 130 10.74 -11.48 0.49
N GLY A 131 10.63 -10.45 1.33
CA GLY A 131 9.60 -9.43 1.15
C GLY A 131 8.16 -9.96 1.21
N GLY A 132 7.95 -11.15 1.77
CA GLY A 132 6.65 -11.80 1.86
C GLY A 132 6.35 -12.81 0.75
N LEU A 133 7.25 -12.98 -0.22
CA LEU A 133 7.13 -14.02 -1.23
C LEU A 133 7.43 -15.41 -0.64
N PRO A 134 6.63 -16.45 -0.93
CA PRO A 134 6.90 -17.80 -0.48
C PRO A 134 8.25 -18.36 -0.94
N ASP A 135 8.90 -19.14 -0.08
CA ASP A 135 10.22 -19.73 -0.37
C ASP A 135 10.18 -20.63 -1.60
N TRP A 136 9.11 -21.36 -1.82
CA TRP A 136 8.96 -22.29 -2.93
C TRP A 136 8.97 -21.64 -4.31
N LEU A 137 8.71 -20.31 -4.41
CA LEU A 137 8.80 -19.57 -5.68
C LEU A 137 10.25 -19.56 -6.22
N TYR A 138 11.23 -19.52 -5.34
CA TYR A 138 12.64 -19.43 -5.75
C TYR A 138 13.23 -20.73 -6.33
N GLY A 139 12.47 -21.81 -6.26
CA GLY A 139 12.83 -23.07 -6.92
C GLY A 139 12.20 -23.24 -8.31
N LYS A 140 11.49 -22.26 -8.80
CA LYS A 140 10.77 -22.33 -10.07
C LYS A 140 11.58 -21.78 -11.24
N PRO A 141 11.33 -22.27 -12.46
CA PRO A 141 12.03 -21.81 -13.67
C PRO A 141 11.43 -20.52 -14.24
N PHE A 142 11.20 -19.51 -13.39
CA PHE A 142 10.71 -18.20 -13.77
C PHE A 142 11.28 -17.13 -12.84
N GLU A 143 11.29 -15.90 -13.31
CA GLU A 143 11.70 -14.76 -12.53
C GLU A 143 10.54 -14.26 -11.66
N VAL A 144 10.78 -14.13 -10.35
CA VAL A 144 9.80 -13.57 -9.42
C VAL A 144 9.72 -12.05 -9.57
N ARG A 145 8.56 -11.50 -9.20
CA ARG A 145 8.31 -10.05 -9.24
C ARG A 145 8.58 -9.45 -10.64
N SER A 146 8.17 -10.17 -11.66
CA SER A 146 8.36 -9.83 -13.06
C SER A 146 7.10 -10.07 -13.88
N LEU A 147 7.18 -9.83 -15.19
CA LEU A 147 6.13 -10.16 -16.15
C LEU A 147 6.18 -11.62 -16.64
N ASP A 148 6.98 -12.47 -16.00
CA ASP A 148 7.02 -13.88 -16.33
C ASP A 148 5.67 -14.56 -16.07
N GLU A 149 5.12 -15.23 -17.08
CA GLU A 149 3.79 -15.83 -17.01
C GLU A 149 3.69 -16.90 -15.91
N GLY A 150 4.78 -17.60 -15.62
CA GLY A 150 4.85 -18.56 -14.53
C GLY A 150 4.66 -17.90 -13.17
N PHE A 151 5.33 -16.78 -12.95
CA PHE A 151 5.15 -15.97 -11.73
C PHE A 151 3.75 -15.36 -11.66
N LEU A 152 3.29 -14.74 -12.74
CA LEU A 152 1.96 -14.10 -12.77
C LEU A 152 0.84 -15.11 -12.55
N SER A 153 0.97 -16.36 -13.02
CA SER A 153 0.03 -17.44 -12.74
C SER A 153 -0.03 -17.79 -11.24
N CYS A 154 1.11 -17.76 -10.55
CA CYS A 154 1.16 -17.95 -9.11
C CYS A 154 0.50 -16.77 -8.37
N VAL A 155 0.75 -15.54 -8.81
CA VAL A 155 0.10 -14.33 -8.28
C VAL A 155 -1.41 -14.38 -8.46
N GLN A 156 -1.88 -14.86 -9.61
CA GLN A 156 -3.31 -15.02 -9.87
C GLN A 156 -3.96 -15.94 -8.84
N ARG A 157 -3.36 -17.10 -8.55
CA ARG A 157 -3.86 -18.01 -7.49
C ARG A 157 -3.87 -17.34 -6.12
N TRP A 158 -2.83 -16.59 -5.80
CA TRP A 158 -2.76 -15.83 -4.55
C TRP A 158 -3.89 -14.79 -4.46
N TYR A 159 -4.09 -13.99 -5.49
CA TYR A 159 -5.15 -12.99 -5.51
C TYR A 159 -6.54 -13.61 -5.49
N HIS A 160 -6.73 -14.77 -6.11
CA HIS A 160 -7.97 -15.55 -6.01
C HIS A 160 -8.31 -15.88 -4.54
N GLU A 161 -7.34 -16.39 -3.80
CA GLU A 161 -7.56 -16.75 -2.39
C GLU A 161 -7.77 -15.52 -1.50
N VAL A 162 -7.03 -14.44 -1.72
CA VAL A 162 -7.26 -13.16 -1.03
C VAL A 162 -8.66 -12.61 -1.35
N SER A 163 -9.08 -12.65 -2.60
CA SER A 163 -10.41 -12.19 -3.02
C SER A 163 -11.52 -12.94 -2.29
N LYS A 164 -11.40 -14.26 -2.14
CA LYS A 164 -12.35 -15.06 -1.36
C LYS A 164 -12.47 -14.57 0.09
N GLN A 165 -11.34 -14.19 0.71
CA GLN A 165 -11.35 -13.65 2.07
C GLN A 165 -12.03 -12.27 2.15
N LEU A 166 -11.84 -11.43 1.14
CA LEU A 166 -12.35 -10.07 1.11
C LEU A 166 -13.74 -9.93 0.46
N SER A 167 -14.29 -11.01 -0.10
CA SER A 167 -15.62 -11.01 -0.73
C SER A 167 -16.71 -10.51 0.23
N GLY A 168 -17.49 -9.51 -0.20
CA GLY A 168 -18.51 -8.84 0.59
C GLY A 168 -17.96 -7.89 1.66
N LEU A 169 -16.65 -7.62 1.66
CA LEU A 169 -15.98 -6.70 2.59
C LEU A 169 -15.39 -5.47 1.89
N PHE A 170 -15.55 -5.36 0.58
CA PHE A 170 -15.20 -4.14 -0.13
C PHE A 170 -16.17 -3.01 0.23
N TYR A 171 -15.71 -1.79 0.08
CA TYR A 171 -16.49 -0.61 0.43
C TYR A 171 -17.85 -0.56 -0.28
N LYS A 172 -17.88 -0.90 -1.56
CA LYS A 172 -19.12 -1.01 -2.36
C LYS A 172 -20.14 -2.01 -1.80
N ASP A 173 -19.66 -3.00 -1.05
CA ASP A 173 -20.50 -4.03 -0.41
C ASP A 173 -20.86 -3.67 1.05
N GLY A 174 -20.53 -2.45 1.48
CA GLY A 174 -20.69 -1.99 2.86
C GLY A 174 -19.59 -2.50 3.81
N GLY A 175 -18.49 -3.03 3.27
CA GLY A 175 -17.33 -3.46 4.02
C GLY A 175 -16.36 -2.32 4.38
N PRO A 176 -15.28 -2.63 5.09
CA PRO A 176 -14.30 -1.65 5.52
C PRO A 176 -13.21 -1.39 4.48
N VAL A 177 -13.06 -2.25 3.45
CA VAL A 177 -11.95 -2.20 2.49
C VAL A 177 -12.17 -1.05 1.50
N ILE A 178 -11.44 0.03 1.69
CA ILE A 178 -11.50 1.25 0.87
C ILE A 178 -10.39 1.33 -0.17
N GLY A 179 -9.43 0.42 -0.11
CA GLY A 179 -8.32 0.36 -1.04
C GLY A 179 -7.51 -0.91 -0.92
N VAL A 180 -6.84 -1.25 -1.99
CA VAL A 180 -5.95 -2.41 -2.08
C VAL A 180 -4.60 -1.97 -2.62
N GLN A 181 -3.53 -2.24 -1.87
CA GLN A 181 -2.18 -1.99 -2.35
C GLN A 181 -1.63 -3.22 -3.05
N LEU A 182 -1.14 -3.00 -4.26
CA LEU A 182 -0.45 -3.98 -5.08
C LEU A 182 1.04 -3.71 -5.08
N ASP A 183 1.84 -4.74 -4.81
CA ASP A 183 3.28 -4.67 -4.65
C ASP A 183 3.73 -3.60 -3.63
N ASN A 184 5.02 -3.41 -3.46
CA ASN A 184 5.56 -2.38 -2.57
C ASN A 184 6.92 -1.92 -3.09
N GLU A 185 7.04 -0.61 -3.32
CA GLU A 185 8.29 0.02 -3.76
C GLU A 185 8.89 -0.59 -5.04
N TYR A 186 8.05 -1.15 -5.93
CA TYR A 186 8.54 -1.79 -7.16
C TYR A 186 9.31 -0.83 -8.06
N MET A 187 8.81 0.38 -8.17
CA MET A 187 9.44 1.45 -8.94
C MET A 187 10.55 2.17 -8.15
N HIS A 188 10.84 1.71 -6.95
CA HIS A 188 11.92 2.21 -6.14
C HIS A 188 13.25 1.64 -6.63
N SER A 189 14.30 2.46 -6.59
CA SER A 189 15.62 2.12 -7.11
C SER A 189 16.24 0.85 -6.51
N ALA A 190 15.93 0.51 -5.28
CA ALA A 190 16.45 -0.68 -4.59
C ALA A 190 15.54 -1.91 -4.73
N ALA A 191 14.28 -1.73 -5.11
CA ALA A 191 13.29 -2.80 -5.09
C ALA A 191 13.64 -4.05 -5.93
N PRO A 192 14.20 -3.92 -7.14
CA PRO A 192 14.52 -5.09 -7.94
C PRO A 192 15.65 -5.97 -7.38
N TRP A 193 16.64 -5.40 -6.72
CA TRP A 193 17.77 -6.20 -6.23
C TRP A 193 17.49 -6.92 -4.91
N GLU A 194 16.54 -6.45 -4.12
CA GLU A 194 16.14 -7.12 -2.88
C GLU A 194 15.57 -8.52 -3.14
N ILE A 195 15.11 -8.77 -4.35
CA ILE A 195 14.52 -10.04 -4.74
C ILE A 195 15.59 -11.07 -5.09
N THR A 196 16.67 -10.64 -5.67
CA THR A 196 17.77 -11.52 -6.08
C THR A 196 18.64 -11.95 -4.92
N SER A 197 18.06 -12.20 -3.76
CA SER A 197 18.70 -12.74 -2.55
C SER A 197 19.62 -11.77 -1.78
N GLY A 198 19.53 -10.49 -1.99
CA GLY A 198 20.39 -9.51 -1.31
C GLY A 198 21.85 -9.60 -1.70
N CYS A 199 22.16 -10.31 -2.77
CA CYS A 199 23.55 -10.53 -3.23
C CYS A 199 23.89 -9.76 -4.50
N SER A 200 22.92 -9.19 -5.19
CA SER A 200 23.17 -8.37 -6.35
C SER A 200 23.41 -6.92 -5.94
N ASN A 201 24.58 -6.41 -6.32
CA ASN A 201 24.88 -4.97 -6.27
C ASN A 201 24.47 -4.26 -7.55
N GLU A 202 23.78 -4.94 -8.46
CA GLU A 202 23.29 -4.35 -9.67
C GLU A 202 22.13 -3.43 -9.39
N TRP A 203 22.32 -2.19 -9.75
CA TRP A 203 21.30 -1.17 -9.66
C TRP A 203 20.47 -1.19 -10.93
N LEU A 204 19.29 -1.78 -10.86
CA LEU A 204 18.37 -1.74 -11.99
C LEU A 204 17.63 -0.40 -12.02
N PRO A 205 17.53 0.24 -13.19
CA PRO A 205 16.77 1.48 -13.32
C PRO A 205 15.33 1.28 -12.86
N ALA A 206 14.88 2.08 -11.92
CA ALA A 206 13.48 2.10 -11.53
C ALA A 206 12.62 2.43 -12.75
N GLY A 207 11.59 1.66 -12.99
CA GLY A 207 10.60 1.94 -14.02
C GLY A 207 10.81 1.27 -15.37
N ASP A 208 11.86 0.51 -15.56
CA ASP A 208 11.95 -0.30 -16.77
C ASP A 208 10.87 -1.39 -16.74
N ARG A 209 9.83 -1.22 -17.58
CA ARG A 209 8.59 -2.02 -17.58
C ARG A 209 7.83 -2.09 -16.23
N GLY A 210 8.15 -1.23 -15.28
CA GLY A 210 7.50 -1.24 -13.97
C GLY A 210 6.02 -0.89 -14.03
N ASP A 211 5.65 0.05 -14.90
CA ASP A 211 4.24 0.38 -15.14
C ASP A 211 3.47 -0.82 -15.72
N GLU A 212 4.05 -1.54 -16.66
CA GLU A 212 3.42 -2.74 -17.23
C GLU A 212 3.18 -3.82 -16.16
N TYR A 213 4.16 -4.04 -15.30
CA TYR A 213 4.04 -5.02 -14.22
C TYR A 213 2.93 -4.64 -13.25
N LEU A 214 2.92 -3.41 -12.75
CA LEU A 214 1.91 -2.94 -11.81
C LEU A 214 0.50 -2.94 -12.43
N LEU A 215 0.38 -2.53 -13.70
CA LEU A 215 -0.88 -2.58 -14.43
C LEU A 215 -1.35 -4.03 -14.66
N LYS A 216 -0.41 -4.96 -14.89
CA LYS A 216 -0.73 -6.39 -15.00
C LYS A 216 -1.21 -6.99 -13.69
N LEU A 217 -0.59 -6.62 -12.56
CA LEU A 217 -1.09 -7.00 -11.24
C LEU A 217 -2.51 -6.47 -11.01
N MET A 218 -2.80 -5.23 -11.42
CA MET A 218 -4.13 -4.64 -11.30
C MET A 218 -5.16 -5.38 -12.15
N GLU A 219 -4.80 -5.74 -13.39
CA GLU A 219 -5.65 -6.55 -14.27
C GLU A 219 -6.00 -7.89 -13.62
N ILE A 220 -4.99 -8.62 -13.13
CA ILE A 220 -5.18 -9.90 -12.45
C ILE A 220 -6.05 -9.73 -11.20
N ALA A 221 -5.77 -8.73 -10.37
CA ALA A 221 -6.56 -8.48 -9.16
C ALA A 221 -8.04 -8.25 -9.49
N ARG A 222 -8.33 -7.45 -10.51
CA ARG A 222 -9.70 -7.21 -10.98
C ARG A 222 -10.37 -8.47 -11.51
N SER A 223 -9.65 -9.26 -12.29
CA SER A 223 -10.19 -10.52 -12.85
C SER A 223 -10.54 -11.52 -11.76
N GLU A 224 -9.85 -11.49 -10.63
CA GLU A 224 -10.13 -12.33 -9.47
C GLU A 224 -11.17 -11.71 -8.50
N GLY A 225 -11.77 -10.57 -8.85
CA GLY A 225 -12.86 -9.97 -8.10
C GLY A 225 -12.42 -9.01 -6.98
N ILE A 226 -11.15 -8.60 -6.95
CA ILE A 226 -10.70 -7.52 -6.08
C ILE A 226 -11.15 -6.20 -6.69
N ASP A 227 -12.11 -5.54 -6.06
CA ASP A 227 -12.74 -4.34 -6.57
C ASP A 227 -12.72 -3.20 -5.54
N ALA A 228 -11.65 -2.44 -5.59
CA ALA A 228 -11.39 -1.26 -4.77
C ALA A 228 -10.43 -0.34 -5.53
N PRO A 229 -10.28 0.93 -5.14
CA PRO A 229 -9.17 1.76 -5.59
C PRO A 229 -7.84 1.07 -5.32
N PHE A 230 -6.99 1.03 -6.34
CA PHE A 230 -5.68 0.41 -6.21
C PHE A 230 -4.62 1.44 -5.82
N TYR A 231 -3.74 1.01 -4.94
CA TYR A 231 -2.57 1.74 -4.48
C TYR A 231 -1.30 1.00 -4.85
N THR A 232 -0.22 1.75 -5.00
CA THR A 232 1.13 1.21 -4.87
C THR A 232 1.93 2.12 -3.94
N CYS A 233 2.81 1.53 -3.14
CA CYS A 233 3.70 2.32 -2.30
C CYS A 233 4.86 2.80 -3.17
N THR A 234 5.07 4.11 -3.16
CA THR A 234 6.27 4.71 -3.69
C THR A 234 7.24 4.93 -2.56
N GLY A 235 8.46 4.42 -2.70
CA GLY A 235 9.52 4.79 -1.77
C GLY A 235 10.03 6.20 -2.08
N TRP A 236 11.30 6.33 -2.17
CA TRP A 236 12.03 7.53 -2.52
C TRP A 236 12.83 7.32 -3.81
N GLY A 237 13.39 8.39 -4.34
CA GLY A 237 14.43 8.30 -5.35
C GLY A 237 14.03 7.69 -6.69
N GLY A 238 13.18 8.30 -7.46
CA GLY A 238 12.83 7.86 -8.81
C GLY A 238 11.64 6.91 -8.90
N ALA A 239 10.97 6.66 -7.78
CA ALA A 239 9.73 5.90 -7.79
C ALA A 239 8.65 6.62 -8.62
N ALA A 240 7.90 5.87 -9.40
CA ALA A 240 6.78 6.35 -10.16
C ALA A 240 5.54 5.51 -9.84
N THR A 241 4.38 6.05 -10.18
CA THR A 241 3.10 5.36 -10.00
C THR A 241 2.33 5.44 -11.30
N PRO A 242 1.81 4.32 -11.84
CA PRO A 242 0.91 4.36 -12.97
C PRO A 242 -0.30 5.27 -12.68
N GLU A 243 -0.75 6.03 -13.67
CA GLU A 243 -1.89 6.94 -13.52
C GLU A 243 -3.18 6.26 -13.03
N ALA A 244 -3.29 4.95 -13.24
CA ALA A 244 -4.43 4.15 -12.80
C ALA A 244 -4.37 3.74 -11.32
N MET A 245 -3.32 4.11 -10.59
CA MET A 245 -3.12 3.78 -9.19
C MET A 245 -2.90 5.03 -8.36
N LEU A 246 -3.34 4.98 -7.10
CA LEU A 246 -3.04 6.01 -6.11
C LEU A 246 -1.67 5.77 -5.50
N PRO A 247 -0.83 6.80 -5.35
CA PRO A 247 0.44 6.65 -4.66
C PRO A 247 0.22 6.61 -3.14
N LEU A 248 0.88 5.66 -2.46
CA LEU A 248 1.16 5.76 -1.04
C LEU A 248 2.59 6.28 -0.92
N TRP A 249 2.72 7.55 -0.62
CA TRP A 249 4.01 8.19 -0.56
C TRP A 249 4.75 7.88 0.74
N GLY A 250 6.00 7.41 0.62
CA GLY A 250 6.88 7.17 1.75
C GLY A 250 7.87 8.31 1.97
N GLY A 251 8.05 8.71 3.21
CA GLY A 251 9.04 9.70 3.60
C GLY A 251 9.36 9.60 5.09
N TYR A 252 10.52 10.10 5.46
CA TYR A 252 10.98 10.14 6.84
C TYR A 252 11.24 11.57 7.27
N ALA A 253 10.53 12.04 8.27
CA ALA A 253 10.79 13.34 8.89
C ALA A 253 12.11 13.35 9.66
N PHE A 254 12.49 12.20 10.22
CA PHE A 254 13.73 11.98 10.94
C PHE A 254 14.24 10.57 10.67
N ARG A 255 15.54 10.42 10.42
CA ARG A 255 16.18 9.13 10.10
C ARG A 255 17.33 8.85 11.08
N PRO A 256 17.01 8.40 12.31
CA PRO A 256 18.03 8.18 13.33
C PRO A 256 19.05 7.08 12.98
N TRP A 257 18.70 6.19 12.07
CA TRP A 257 19.62 5.12 11.62
C TRP A 257 20.62 5.56 10.56
N LEU A 258 20.51 6.76 10.00
CA LEU A 258 21.48 7.31 9.05
C LEU A 258 22.61 8.11 9.71
N PHE A 259 22.85 7.84 10.97
CA PHE A 259 23.78 8.57 11.81
C PHE A 259 25.24 8.61 11.29
N TYR A 260 25.62 7.70 10.41
CA TYR A 260 27.04 7.54 10.02
C TYR A 260 27.35 7.64 8.55
N ALA A 261 26.38 7.63 7.70
CA ALA A 261 26.64 7.47 6.28
C ALA A 261 26.97 8.77 5.55
N GLY A 262 27.74 9.67 6.15
CA GLY A 262 28.10 10.96 5.53
C GLY A 262 26.88 11.84 5.20
N GLY A 263 25.72 11.33 5.47
CA GLY A 263 24.44 11.97 5.23
C GLY A 263 23.96 12.86 6.37
N GLY A 264 24.80 13.07 7.35
CA GLY A 264 24.52 13.96 8.46
C GLY A 264 23.20 13.66 9.19
N GLU A 265 23.15 14.02 10.42
CA GLU A 265 21.90 14.21 11.11
C GLU A 265 21.04 15.15 10.26
N HIS A 266 19.86 14.72 9.90
CA HIS A 266 18.82 15.63 9.49
C HIS A 266 17.85 15.77 10.67
N PRO A 267 18.21 16.59 11.68
CA PRO A 267 17.20 16.97 12.64
C PRO A 267 16.05 17.57 11.83
N ALA A 268 14.84 17.40 12.32
CA ALA A 268 13.70 18.07 11.72
C ALA A 268 13.96 19.57 11.72
N THR A 269 14.64 20.06 10.69
CA THR A 269 14.85 21.49 10.44
C THR A 269 13.64 21.97 9.65
N GLU A 270 13.36 23.25 9.75
CA GLU A 270 12.33 23.91 8.94
C GLU A 270 12.51 23.60 7.46
N GLU A 271 13.74 23.62 7.01
CA GLU A 271 14.14 23.32 5.65
C GLU A 271 13.79 21.88 5.23
N TYR A 272 13.88 20.93 6.14
CA TYR A 272 13.50 19.54 5.89
C TYR A 272 11.98 19.35 5.89
N LEU A 273 11.27 19.99 6.80
CA LEU A 273 9.81 19.88 6.93
C LEU A 273 9.05 20.50 5.75
N TYR A 274 9.63 21.52 5.12
CA TYR A 274 8.95 22.31 4.08
C TYR A 274 9.56 22.18 2.68
N ARG A 275 10.55 21.30 2.49
CA ARG A 275 11.12 21.07 1.16
C ARG A 275 10.13 20.30 0.26
N ASP A 276 9.81 20.92 -0.84
CA ASP A 276 8.94 20.39 -1.88
C ASP A 276 9.61 19.26 -2.71
N ASN A 277 10.91 19.07 -2.58
CA ASN A 277 11.68 18.10 -3.35
C ASN A 277 11.35 16.62 -3.02
N HIS A 278 10.62 16.38 -1.95
CA HIS A 278 10.07 15.03 -1.66
C HIS A 278 9.00 14.63 -2.65
N ASN A 279 8.39 15.60 -3.30
CA ASN A 279 7.30 15.38 -4.24
C ASN A 279 7.78 15.35 -5.70
N SER A 280 9.09 15.35 -5.95
CA SER A 280 9.64 15.31 -7.30
C SER A 280 9.21 14.05 -8.10
N HIS A 281 8.66 13.07 -7.43
CA HIS A 281 8.22 11.80 -7.99
C HIS A 281 6.70 11.62 -7.93
N VAL A 282 5.97 12.59 -7.45
CA VAL A 282 4.51 12.56 -7.53
C VAL A 282 4.13 12.61 -9.02
N PRO A 283 3.28 11.69 -9.49
CA PRO A 283 2.83 11.70 -10.86
C PRO A 283 2.31 13.08 -11.25
N LYS A 284 2.60 13.52 -12.48
CA LYS A 284 2.17 14.85 -12.98
C LYS A 284 0.66 15.06 -12.94
N THR A 285 -0.10 13.98 -12.84
CA THR A 285 -1.56 14.00 -12.65
C THR A 285 -2.00 14.60 -11.32
N TYR A 286 -1.10 14.69 -10.35
CA TYR A 286 -1.38 15.22 -9.01
C TYR A 286 -0.80 16.62 -8.77
N ASN A 287 -0.19 17.20 -9.79
CA ASN A 287 0.36 18.57 -9.73
C ASN A 287 -0.61 19.61 -10.31
#